data_2e1af69bf5501ec32230a8052f7fd20f
#
_entry.id   2e1af69bf5501ec32230a8052f7fd20f
#
_cell.length_a   1.000
_cell.length_b   1.000
_cell.length_c   1.000
_cell.angle_alpha   90.00
_cell.angle_beta   90.00
_cell.angle_gamma   90.00
#
_symmetry.space_group_name_H-M   'P 1'
#
loop_
_entity.id
_entity.type
_entity.pdbx_description
1 polymer ?
#
loop_
_entity_poly.entity_id
_entity_poly.type
_entity_poly.pdbx_seq_one_letter_code
_entity_poly.pdbx_strand_id
1 'polypeptide(L)'
;MERISQVIISAICGIITADFGSGFVHWAADTWGSIELPIIGKNFLRPFREHHIDPTSITRHDWIETNGDNFMITLPILGKLTWIFFSYSKTEIQAEYPFCAYLFLCSIFVAVTNQIHKWSHTYFGLPIWVQVMQNYHIILPRKHHRIHHVAPHET
;
A
#
# COMPACT_ATOMS: atom_id res chain seq x y z
N MET A 1 -17.86 11.02 -21.15
CA MET A 1 -16.58 10.35 -21.51
C MET A 1 -15.40 10.93 -20.72
N GLU A 2 -15.25 12.24 -20.64
CA GLU A 2 -14.16 12.94 -19.96
C GLU A 2 -13.98 12.52 -18.47
N ARG A 3 -15.06 12.43 -17.70
CA ARG A 3 -14.98 12.00 -16.28
C ARG A 3 -14.51 10.56 -16.12
N ILE A 4 -14.88 9.66 -17.01
CA ILE A 4 -14.45 8.25 -16.96
C ILE A 4 -12.95 8.15 -17.22
N SER A 5 -12.43 8.88 -18.22
CA SER A 5 -10.99 8.89 -18.49
C SER A 5 -10.20 9.50 -17.33
N GLN A 6 -10.70 10.56 -16.67
CA GLN A 6 -10.08 11.13 -15.48
C GLN A 6 -10.01 10.11 -14.34
N VAL A 7 -11.07 9.35 -14.07
CA VAL A 7 -11.08 8.30 -13.04
C VAL A 7 -10.10 7.19 -13.38
N ILE A 8 -10.05 6.74 -14.63
CA ILE A 8 -9.11 5.68 -15.06
C ILE A 8 -7.66 6.15 -14.91
N ILE A 9 -7.33 7.36 -15.37
CA ILE A 9 -5.99 7.92 -15.22
C ILE A 9 -5.63 8.08 -13.74
N SER A 10 -6.54 8.61 -12.93
CA SER A 10 -6.35 8.75 -11.48
C SER A 10 -6.12 7.40 -10.81
N ALA A 11 -6.84 6.35 -11.21
CA ALA A 11 -6.64 5.01 -10.69
C ALA A 11 -5.26 4.45 -11.04
N ILE A 12 -4.84 4.57 -12.31
CA ILE A 12 -3.53 4.12 -12.77
C ILE A 12 -2.41 4.87 -12.02
N CYS A 13 -2.49 6.20 -11.94
CA CYS A 13 -1.53 7.00 -11.18
C CYS A 13 -1.53 6.64 -9.70
N GLY A 14 -2.70 6.41 -9.11
CA GLY A 14 -2.86 6.00 -7.72
C GLY A 14 -2.21 4.65 -7.42
N ILE A 15 -2.41 3.65 -8.30
CA ILE A 15 -1.76 2.33 -8.19
C ILE A 15 -0.23 2.50 -8.24
N ILE A 16 0.28 3.18 -9.26
CA ILE A 16 1.73 3.38 -9.43
C ILE A 16 2.33 4.11 -8.21
N THR A 17 1.66 5.15 -7.71
CA THR A 17 2.13 5.90 -6.54
C THR A 17 2.12 5.03 -5.28
N ALA A 18 1.07 4.25 -5.05
CA ALA A 18 0.97 3.39 -3.88
C ALA A 18 1.99 2.26 -3.93
N ASP A 19 2.16 1.61 -5.08
CA ASP A 19 3.11 0.51 -5.29
C ASP A 19 4.56 1.01 -5.11
N PHE A 20 4.94 2.07 -5.84
CA PHE A 20 6.27 2.67 -5.71
C PHE A 20 6.52 3.18 -4.29
N GLY A 21 5.56 3.87 -3.68
CA GLY A 21 5.68 4.42 -2.33
C GLY A 21 5.86 3.34 -1.27
N SER A 22 5.09 2.25 -1.34
CA SER A 22 5.20 1.13 -0.40
C SER A 22 6.53 0.40 -0.58
N GLY A 23 6.95 0.13 -1.81
CA GLY A 23 8.25 -0.47 -2.13
C GLY A 23 9.41 0.39 -1.66
N PHE A 24 9.34 1.71 -1.88
CA PHE A 24 10.36 2.66 -1.42
C PHE A 24 10.47 2.70 0.11
N VAL A 25 9.35 2.71 0.83
CA VAL A 25 9.34 2.70 2.31
C VAL A 25 9.94 1.38 2.82
N HIS A 26 9.58 0.26 2.23
CA HIS A 26 10.12 -1.06 2.57
C HIS A 26 11.65 -1.09 2.36
N TRP A 27 12.10 -0.74 1.16
CA TRP A 27 13.52 -0.67 0.84
C TRP A 27 14.29 0.28 1.78
N ALA A 28 13.76 1.46 2.07
CA ALA A 28 14.39 2.43 2.96
C ALA A 28 14.47 1.91 4.40
N ALA A 29 13.42 1.23 4.88
CA ALA A 29 13.39 0.60 6.18
C ALA A 29 14.44 -0.52 6.30
N ASP A 30 14.59 -1.34 5.26
CA ASP A 30 15.56 -2.43 5.23
C ASP A 30 17.00 -1.92 5.10
N THR A 31 17.22 -0.86 4.31
CA THR A 31 18.57 -0.35 4.02
C THR A 31 19.10 0.56 5.12
N TRP A 32 18.27 1.50 5.61
CA TRP A 32 18.70 2.55 6.54
C TRP A 32 18.01 2.50 7.90
N GLY A 33 16.99 1.65 8.04
CA GLY A 33 16.22 1.57 9.26
C GLY A 33 17.02 1.00 10.44
N SER A 34 17.00 1.71 11.58
CA SER A 34 17.55 1.23 12.84
C SER A 34 16.46 1.08 13.90
N ILE A 35 16.40 -0.08 14.54
CA ILE A 35 15.47 -0.35 15.65
C ILE A 35 15.79 0.49 16.91
N GLU A 36 16.98 1.09 16.97
CA GLU A 36 17.41 1.97 18.07
C GLU A 36 16.83 3.39 17.95
N LEU A 37 16.23 3.73 16.81
CA LEU A 37 15.59 5.04 16.64
C LEU A 37 14.44 5.22 17.63
N PRO A 38 14.39 6.35 18.37
CA PRO A 38 13.28 6.61 19.28
C PRO A 38 11.94 6.58 18.56
N ILE A 39 10.93 5.96 19.16
CA ILE A 39 9.54 5.86 18.66
C ILE A 39 9.43 5.06 17.35
N ILE A 40 10.10 5.50 16.28
CA ILE A 40 10.01 4.89 14.94
C ILE A 40 10.68 3.52 14.92
N GLY A 41 11.81 3.34 15.60
CA GLY A 41 12.57 2.10 15.58
C GLY A 41 11.76 0.90 16.06
N LYS A 42 11.19 1.00 17.25
CA LYS A 42 10.42 -0.11 17.85
C LYS A 42 9.05 -0.32 17.22
N ASN A 43 8.36 0.76 16.86
CA ASN A 43 6.96 0.69 16.46
C ASN A 43 6.78 0.48 14.95
N PHE A 44 7.75 0.94 14.14
CA PHE A 44 7.63 0.89 12.68
C PHE A 44 8.75 0.05 12.03
N LEU A 45 10.03 0.27 12.37
CA LEU A 45 11.14 -0.40 11.69
C LEU A 45 11.35 -1.85 12.16
N ARG A 46 11.06 -2.14 13.43
CA ARG A 46 11.18 -3.48 13.97
C ARG A 46 10.31 -4.52 13.23
N PRO A 47 9.03 -4.27 12.90
CA PRO A 47 8.23 -5.18 12.10
C PRO A 47 8.87 -5.55 10.75
N PHE A 48 9.51 -4.60 10.05
CA PHE A 48 10.23 -4.90 8.81
C PHE A 48 11.38 -5.86 9.02
N ARG A 49 12.19 -5.65 10.07
CA ARG A 49 13.30 -6.56 10.41
C ARG A 49 12.83 -7.96 10.81
N GLU A 50 11.79 -8.03 11.63
CA GLU A 50 11.20 -9.31 12.05
C GLU A 50 10.59 -10.06 10.87
N HIS A 51 10.04 -9.35 9.92
CA HIS A 51 9.47 -9.90 8.69
C HIS A 51 10.51 -10.62 7.82
N HIS A 52 11.75 -10.15 7.76
CA HIS A 52 12.83 -10.86 7.06
C HIS A 52 13.30 -12.13 7.79
N ILE A 53 13.09 -12.21 9.11
CA ILE A 53 13.41 -13.41 9.91
C ILE A 53 12.30 -14.46 9.81
N ASP A 54 11.04 -14.04 9.93
CA ASP A 54 9.85 -14.88 9.76
C ASP A 54 8.87 -14.26 8.74
N PRO A 55 9.13 -14.42 7.42
CA PRO A 55 8.30 -13.84 6.37
C PRO A 55 6.84 -14.27 6.40
N THR A 56 6.56 -15.41 7.05
CA THR A 56 5.20 -15.94 7.16
C THR A 56 4.41 -15.38 8.34
N SER A 57 5.04 -14.62 9.23
CA SER A 57 4.39 -14.04 10.42
C SER A 57 3.15 -13.22 10.05
N ILE A 58 3.23 -12.41 9.00
CA ILE A 58 2.12 -11.58 8.50
C ILE A 58 0.87 -12.41 8.13
N THR A 59 1.05 -13.67 7.76
CA THR A 59 -0.10 -14.54 7.39
C THR A 59 -0.95 -14.92 8.60
N ARG A 60 -0.40 -14.82 9.83
CA ARG A 60 -1.09 -15.10 11.09
C ARG A 60 -1.84 -13.90 11.65
N HIS A 61 -1.53 -12.69 11.18
CA HIS A 61 -2.22 -11.46 11.59
C HIS A 61 -3.66 -11.45 11.08
N ASP A 62 -4.56 -10.86 11.83
CA ASP A 62 -5.91 -10.57 11.34
C ASP A 62 -5.90 -9.43 10.31
N TRP A 63 -7.10 -9.00 9.87
CA TRP A 63 -7.22 -7.95 8.87
C TRP A 63 -6.82 -6.57 9.41
N ILE A 64 -7.13 -6.29 10.67
CA ILE A 64 -6.83 -5.00 11.33
C ILE A 64 -5.32 -4.90 11.58
N GLU A 65 -4.71 -5.95 12.13
CA GLU A 65 -3.27 -6.01 12.35
C GLU A 65 -2.47 -5.86 11.05
N THR A 66 -2.98 -6.44 9.96
CA THR A 66 -2.31 -6.36 8.65
C THR A 66 -2.39 -4.96 8.04
N ASN A 67 -3.54 -4.28 8.13
CA ASN A 67 -3.82 -3.10 7.32
C ASN A 67 -3.98 -1.80 8.12
N GLY A 68 -4.06 -1.88 9.46
CA GLY A 68 -4.39 -0.74 10.32
C GLY A 68 -3.47 0.46 10.13
N ASP A 69 -2.15 0.24 10.05
CA ASP A 69 -1.16 1.30 9.87
C ASP A 69 -1.34 2.02 8.52
N ASN A 70 -1.60 1.26 7.46
CA ASN A 70 -1.85 1.84 6.13
C ASN A 70 -3.14 2.67 6.11
N PHE A 71 -4.20 2.20 6.78
CA PHE A 71 -5.41 2.99 6.95
C PHE A 71 -5.14 4.28 7.72
N MET A 72 -4.35 4.24 8.78
CA MET A 72 -3.98 5.43 9.56
C MET A 72 -3.26 6.49 8.71
N ILE A 73 -2.35 6.06 7.81
CA ILE A 73 -1.66 6.95 6.88
C ILE A 73 -2.64 7.66 5.92
N THR A 74 -3.75 7.00 5.55
CA THR A 74 -4.74 7.59 4.63
C THR A 74 -5.68 8.60 5.30
N LEU A 75 -5.84 8.57 6.62
CA LEU A 75 -6.80 9.43 7.33
C LEU A 75 -6.61 10.94 7.09
N PRO A 76 -5.38 11.51 7.09
CA PRO A 76 -5.20 12.93 6.81
C PRO A 76 -5.64 13.31 5.39
N ILE A 77 -5.43 12.42 4.42
CA ILE A 77 -5.84 12.64 3.02
C ILE A 77 -7.35 12.63 2.92
N LEU A 78 -8.00 11.62 3.52
CA LEU A 78 -9.46 11.51 3.56
C LEU A 78 -10.09 12.70 4.32
N GLY A 79 -9.47 13.15 5.39
CA GLY A 79 -9.87 14.37 6.12
C GLY A 79 -9.81 15.62 5.24
N LYS A 80 -8.73 15.79 4.46
CA LYS A 80 -8.61 16.87 3.48
C LYS A 80 -9.69 16.80 2.39
N LEU A 81 -9.95 15.62 1.84
CA LEU A 81 -10.99 15.43 0.84
C LEU A 81 -12.38 15.76 1.40
N THR A 82 -12.65 15.32 2.62
CA THR A 82 -13.90 15.65 3.33
C THR A 82 -14.04 17.16 3.53
N TRP A 83 -12.97 17.85 3.96
CA TRP A 83 -12.94 19.29 4.07
C TRP A 83 -13.24 20.00 2.74
N ILE A 84 -12.58 19.59 1.64
CA ILE A 84 -12.84 20.13 0.30
C ILE A 84 -14.32 19.97 -0.06
N PHE A 85 -14.88 18.78 0.15
CA PHE A 85 -16.27 18.48 -0.18
C PHE A 85 -17.29 19.37 0.55
N PHE A 86 -17.03 19.72 1.82
CA PHE A 86 -17.94 20.54 2.62
C PHE A 86 -17.69 22.04 2.53
N SER A 87 -16.46 22.46 2.14
CA SER A 87 -16.05 23.87 2.19
C SER A 87 -16.01 24.55 0.85
N TYR A 88 -15.83 23.78 -0.23
CA TYR A 88 -15.68 24.31 -1.59
C TYR A 88 -17.02 24.43 -2.29
N SER A 89 -17.14 25.45 -3.16
CA SER A 89 -18.27 25.57 -4.07
C SER A 89 -18.26 24.44 -5.10
N LYS A 90 -19.43 24.20 -5.74
CA LYS A 90 -19.55 23.19 -6.78
C LYS A 90 -18.56 23.40 -7.93
N THR A 91 -18.27 24.65 -8.29
CA THR A 91 -17.32 25.00 -9.34
C THR A 91 -15.89 24.64 -8.97
N GLU A 92 -15.48 24.96 -7.74
CA GLU A 92 -14.17 24.63 -7.22
C GLU A 92 -13.99 23.10 -7.11
N ILE A 93 -14.99 22.38 -6.62
CA ILE A 93 -14.94 20.90 -6.58
C ILE A 93 -14.80 20.31 -7.98
N GLN A 94 -15.46 20.89 -8.98
CA GLN A 94 -15.33 20.43 -10.36
C GLN A 94 -13.93 20.69 -10.94
N ALA A 95 -13.31 21.81 -10.60
CA ALA A 95 -11.95 22.14 -11.01
C ALA A 95 -10.91 21.19 -10.37
N GLU A 96 -11.07 20.89 -9.07
CA GLU A 96 -10.18 20.00 -8.31
C GLU A 96 -10.47 18.51 -8.50
N TYR A 97 -11.52 18.17 -9.26
CA TYR A 97 -12.00 16.79 -9.38
C TYR A 97 -10.90 15.77 -9.75
N PRO A 98 -10.03 16.00 -10.76
CA PRO A 98 -9.00 15.03 -11.13
C PRO A 98 -8.03 14.75 -9.99
N PHE A 99 -7.63 15.80 -9.25
CA PHE A 99 -6.74 15.67 -8.11
C PHE A 99 -7.41 14.97 -6.92
N CYS A 100 -8.66 15.31 -6.62
CA CYS A 100 -9.43 14.63 -5.58
C CYS A 100 -9.65 13.15 -5.90
N ALA A 101 -9.96 12.83 -7.17
CA ALA A 101 -10.11 11.44 -7.63
C ALA A 101 -8.79 10.66 -7.49
N TYR A 102 -7.65 11.27 -7.87
CA TYR A 102 -6.34 10.68 -7.68
C TYR A 102 -6.04 10.42 -6.20
N LEU A 103 -6.20 11.40 -5.32
CA LEU A 103 -5.94 11.25 -3.89
C LEU A 103 -6.82 10.17 -3.26
N PHE A 104 -8.11 10.13 -3.62
CA PHE A 104 -9.04 9.14 -3.10
C PHE A 104 -8.65 7.72 -3.53
N LEU A 105 -8.40 7.51 -4.81
CA LEU A 105 -8.03 6.21 -5.35
C LEU A 105 -6.64 5.77 -4.85
N CYS A 106 -5.67 6.69 -4.80
CA CYS A 106 -4.37 6.42 -4.20
C CYS A 106 -4.50 5.98 -2.73
N SER A 107 -5.37 6.64 -1.95
CA SER A 107 -5.62 6.24 -0.55
C SER A 107 -6.18 4.82 -0.44
N ILE A 108 -7.07 4.42 -1.35
CA ILE A 108 -7.58 3.04 -1.39
C ILE A 108 -6.44 2.05 -1.67
N PHE A 109 -5.58 2.35 -2.65
CA PHE A 109 -4.48 1.45 -3.00
C PHE A 109 -3.44 1.37 -1.88
N VAL A 110 -3.08 2.50 -1.25
CA VAL A 110 -2.20 2.52 -0.07
C VAL A 110 -2.79 1.67 1.05
N ALA A 111 -4.08 1.81 1.33
CA ALA A 111 -4.74 1.07 2.40
C ALA A 111 -4.66 -0.46 2.24
N VAL A 112 -4.54 -0.96 0.99
CA VAL A 112 -4.51 -2.42 0.72
C VAL A 112 -3.10 -2.95 0.41
N THR A 113 -2.04 -2.15 0.42
CA THR A 113 -0.68 -2.62 0.09
C THR A 113 -0.21 -3.72 1.02
N ASN A 114 -0.43 -3.62 2.33
CA ASN A 114 -0.06 -4.68 3.29
C ASN A 114 -0.89 -5.95 3.08
N GLN A 115 -2.14 -5.84 2.64
CA GLN A 115 -2.93 -7.02 2.29
C GLN A 115 -2.39 -7.73 1.05
N ILE A 116 -1.94 -6.99 0.05
CA ILE A 116 -1.27 -7.53 -1.14
C ILE A 116 0.04 -8.20 -0.74
N HIS A 117 0.82 -7.57 0.13
CA HIS A 117 2.03 -8.12 0.71
C HIS A 117 1.75 -9.44 1.47
N LYS A 118 0.75 -9.47 2.35
CA LYS A 118 0.31 -10.69 3.03
C LYS A 118 -0.03 -11.81 2.05
N TRP A 119 -0.74 -11.51 0.96
CA TRP A 119 -1.05 -12.48 -0.08
C TRP A 119 0.20 -13.04 -0.78
N SER A 120 1.27 -12.25 -0.90
CA SER A 120 2.53 -12.72 -1.46
C SER A 120 3.25 -13.74 -0.57
N HIS A 121 2.95 -13.76 0.73
CA HIS A 121 3.44 -14.74 1.70
C HIS A 121 2.48 -15.91 1.97
N THR A 122 1.26 -15.85 1.43
CA THR A 122 0.24 -16.88 1.66
C THR A 122 0.37 -17.99 0.63
N TYR A 123 0.76 -19.20 1.07
CA TYR A 123 1.00 -20.35 0.18
C TYR A 123 -0.24 -21.17 -0.10
N PHE A 124 -1.22 -21.19 0.82
CA PHE A 124 -2.43 -22.01 0.73
C PHE A 124 -3.67 -21.16 1.03
N GLY A 125 -4.81 -21.57 0.49
CA GLY A 125 -6.10 -20.95 0.82
C GLY A 125 -6.36 -19.57 0.20
N LEU A 126 -5.52 -19.11 -0.74
CA LEU A 126 -5.79 -17.87 -1.46
C LEU A 126 -7.04 -17.99 -2.35
N PRO A 127 -7.92 -16.98 -2.37
CA PRO A 127 -9.00 -16.88 -3.32
C PRO A 127 -8.50 -16.98 -4.77
N ILE A 128 -9.26 -17.60 -5.65
CA ILE A 128 -8.88 -17.79 -7.06
C ILE A 128 -8.59 -16.44 -7.75
N TRP A 129 -9.40 -15.42 -7.47
CA TRP A 129 -9.19 -14.10 -8.07
C TRP A 129 -7.85 -13.47 -7.67
N VAL A 130 -7.37 -13.66 -6.43
CA VAL A 130 -6.04 -13.20 -5.99
C VAL A 130 -4.95 -13.95 -6.76
N GLN A 131 -5.08 -15.27 -6.91
CA GLN A 131 -4.12 -16.08 -7.66
C GLN A 131 -4.06 -15.64 -9.13
N VAL A 132 -5.20 -15.34 -9.74
CA VAL A 132 -5.28 -14.80 -11.11
C VAL A 132 -4.53 -13.46 -11.20
N MET A 133 -4.81 -12.53 -10.29
CA MET A 133 -4.14 -11.22 -10.28
C MET A 133 -2.61 -11.35 -10.09
N GLN A 134 -2.14 -12.28 -9.26
CA GLN A 134 -0.72 -12.57 -9.09
C GLN A 134 -0.09 -13.19 -10.35
N ASN A 135 -0.80 -14.11 -11.00
CA ASN A 135 -0.31 -14.76 -12.23
C ASN A 135 -0.17 -13.78 -13.41
N TYR A 136 -1.06 -12.80 -13.50
CA TYR A 136 -0.99 -11.72 -14.48
C TYR A 136 -0.13 -10.52 -14.04
N HIS A 137 0.56 -10.61 -12.90
CA HIS A 137 1.41 -9.54 -12.35
C HIS A 137 0.65 -8.22 -12.12
N ILE A 138 -0.66 -8.29 -11.89
CA ILE A 138 -1.48 -7.11 -11.53
C ILE A 138 -1.21 -6.71 -10.07
N ILE A 139 -0.97 -7.68 -9.21
CA ILE A 139 -0.50 -7.50 -7.85
C ILE A 139 0.75 -8.33 -7.61
N LEU A 140 1.50 -8.02 -6.55
CA LEU A 140 2.79 -8.63 -6.22
C LEU A 140 2.74 -10.17 -6.21
N PRO A 141 3.46 -10.84 -7.15
CA PRO A 141 3.50 -12.30 -7.20
C PRO A 141 4.41 -12.87 -6.11
N ARG A 142 3.99 -14.01 -5.52
CA ARG A 142 4.80 -14.72 -4.51
C ARG A 142 6.23 -15.01 -4.95
N LYS A 143 6.42 -15.39 -6.20
CA LYS A 143 7.74 -15.73 -6.75
C LYS A 143 8.69 -14.53 -6.72
N HIS A 144 8.21 -13.34 -7.11
CA HIS A 144 9.03 -12.13 -7.14
C HIS A 144 9.34 -11.64 -5.72
N HIS A 145 8.34 -11.63 -4.84
CA HIS A 145 8.54 -11.22 -3.47
C HIS A 145 9.50 -12.15 -2.70
N ARG A 146 9.46 -13.46 -3.00
CA ARG A 146 10.38 -14.43 -2.39
C ARG A 146 11.85 -14.13 -2.70
N ILE A 147 12.18 -13.57 -3.86
CA ILE A 147 13.56 -13.22 -4.24
C ILE A 147 14.13 -12.21 -3.26
N HIS A 148 13.35 -11.21 -2.89
CA HIS A 148 13.70 -10.20 -1.89
C HIS A 148 14.03 -10.80 -0.50
N HIS A 149 13.43 -11.93 -0.12
CA HIS A 149 13.69 -12.61 1.16
C HIS A 149 14.86 -13.60 1.15
N VAL A 150 15.48 -13.85 0.00
CA VAL A 150 16.60 -14.79 -0.11
C VAL A 150 17.92 -14.02 -0.12
N ALA A 151 18.90 -14.48 0.67
CA ALA A 151 20.23 -13.87 0.72
C ALA A 151 21.02 -14.15 -0.60
N PRO A 152 21.81 -13.16 -1.13
CA PRO A 152 21.89 -11.78 -0.63
C PRO A 152 20.56 -11.05 -0.89
N HIS A 153 20.06 -10.36 0.13
CA HIS A 153 18.78 -9.66 0.02
C HIS A 153 18.85 -8.62 -1.10
N GLU A 154 18.18 -8.88 -2.20
CA GLU A 154 18.01 -7.92 -3.30
C GLU A 154 16.83 -7.01 -2.92
N THR A 155 17.14 -5.79 -2.55
CA THR A 155 16.17 -4.73 -2.27
C THR A 155 15.83 -3.94 -3.52
#